data_43101e7136f685bd3e0d751282d46440
#
_entry.id   43101e7136f685bd3e0d751282d46440
#
_cell.length_a   1.000
_cell.length_b   1.000
_cell.length_c   1.000
_cell.angle_alpha   90.00
_cell.angle_beta   90.00
_cell.angle_gamma   90.00
#
_symmetry.space_group_name_H-M   'P 1'
#
loop_
_entity.id
_entity.type
_entity.pdbx_description
1 polymer ?
#
loop_
_entity_poly.entity_id
_entity_poly.type
_entity_poly.pdbx_seq_one_letter_code
_entity_poly.pdbx_strand_id
1 'polypeptide(L)'
;MCHGFFVHNHLVMFTSKKLLAYLLLLVVWLPTHSVAQQAIDEDDTGAWYMYFFSKRFTDSQWGLQGDVQYRNWDLGGDLEQLLLRGGLTWTTANKAVTLTQGYGNITSGAFGDSDSTSNEHRIYQEALIRHGLGERVKLRHRLRTEQRWVEGQDFRTRFRYGLFMDIPLNDTKIRPGTWYLAFYNEVFLNLEKNIGNGRRVKTFDRNRLYAALGHDLGRNFRLQGGYMHQATSSVDKGQIQLSLHHSF
;
A
#
# COMPACT_ATOMS: atom_id res chain seq x y z
N MET A 1 32.81 45.90 -83.04
CA MET A 1 31.72 46.26 -82.14
C MET A 1 31.18 44.96 -81.58
N CYS A 2 31.63 44.53 -80.36
CA CYS A 2 31.08 43.39 -79.70
C CYS A 2 30.91 43.77 -78.23
N HIS A 3 29.64 43.87 -77.81
CA HIS A 3 29.29 44.09 -76.40
C HIS A 3 29.30 42.73 -75.62
N GLY A 4 30.18 42.67 -74.66
CA GLY A 4 30.20 41.52 -73.70
C GLY A 4 29.21 41.75 -72.53
N PHE A 5 28.33 40.80 -72.32
CA PHE A 5 27.43 40.74 -71.16
C PHE A 5 28.15 40.10 -70.00
N PHE A 6 28.33 40.85 -68.92
CA PHE A 6 28.78 40.29 -67.61
C PHE A 6 27.55 39.82 -66.86
N VAL A 7 27.48 38.50 -66.62
CA VAL A 7 26.51 37.90 -65.65
C VAL A 7 27.16 37.88 -64.31
N HIS A 8 26.58 38.59 -63.34
CA HIS A 8 27.00 38.57 -61.96
C HIS A 8 26.25 37.45 -61.22
N ASN A 9 26.95 36.36 -60.92
CA ASN A 9 26.47 35.31 -60.02
C ASN A 9 26.62 35.77 -58.60
N HIS A 10 25.53 36.14 -57.90
CA HIS A 10 25.52 36.32 -56.47
C HIS A 10 25.35 34.95 -55.78
N LEU A 11 26.47 34.36 -55.37
CA LEU A 11 26.47 33.19 -54.48
C LEU A 11 26.16 33.64 -53.07
N VAL A 12 24.94 33.37 -52.59
CA VAL A 12 24.55 33.67 -51.22
C VAL A 12 25.21 32.66 -50.31
N MET A 13 26.32 33.01 -49.67
CA MET A 13 26.93 32.22 -48.57
C MET A 13 26.01 32.28 -47.35
N PHE A 14 25.23 31.22 -47.14
CA PHE A 14 24.58 31.03 -45.85
C PHE A 14 25.64 30.73 -44.78
N THR A 15 25.86 31.67 -43.89
CA THR A 15 26.82 31.51 -42.81
C THR A 15 26.36 30.39 -41.86
N SER A 16 27.28 29.47 -41.52
CA SER A 16 27.06 28.29 -40.67
C SER A 16 26.37 28.57 -39.32
N LYS A 17 26.46 29.81 -38.82
CA LYS A 17 25.80 30.27 -37.59
C LYS A 17 24.26 30.32 -37.70
N LYS A 18 23.68 30.60 -38.86
CA LYS A 18 22.23 30.60 -39.04
C LYS A 18 21.66 29.18 -39.17
N LEU A 19 22.42 28.25 -39.77
CA LEU A 19 22.02 26.85 -39.83
C LEU A 19 22.00 26.19 -38.45
N LEU A 20 22.97 26.53 -37.56
CA LEU A 20 23.03 26.05 -36.19
C LEU A 20 21.87 26.59 -35.33
N ALA A 21 21.44 27.83 -35.54
CA ALA A 21 20.30 28.42 -34.84
C ALA A 21 18.96 27.77 -35.26
N TYR A 22 18.78 27.38 -36.51
CA TYR A 22 17.58 26.63 -36.95
C TYR A 22 17.59 25.18 -36.47
N LEU A 23 18.74 24.53 -36.36
CA LEU A 23 18.89 23.20 -35.75
C LEU A 23 18.60 23.21 -34.24
N LEU A 24 19.01 24.23 -33.50
CA LEU A 24 18.69 24.44 -32.10
C LEU A 24 17.21 24.73 -31.85
N LEU A 25 16.53 25.44 -32.73
CA LEU A 25 15.09 25.67 -32.66
C LEU A 25 14.24 24.41 -32.97
N LEU A 26 14.76 23.48 -33.77
CA LEU A 26 14.08 22.19 -34.03
C LEU A 26 14.17 21.20 -32.89
N VAL A 27 15.18 21.31 -32.03
CA VAL A 27 15.33 20.43 -30.84
C VAL A 27 14.36 20.81 -29.69
N VAL A 28 13.84 22.04 -29.68
CA VAL A 28 12.90 22.51 -28.63
C VAL A 28 11.45 22.05 -28.88
N TRP A 29 11.14 21.45 -30.01
CA TRP A 29 9.80 20.97 -30.37
C TRP A 29 9.71 19.44 -30.49
N LEU A 30 10.40 18.71 -29.61
CA LEU A 30 10.01 17.33 -29.34
C LEU A 30 8.79 17.38 -28.42
N PRO A 31 7.63 16.86 -28.82
CA PRO A 31 6.51 16.72 -27.90
C PRO A 31 6.99 15.77 -26.78
N THR A 32 7.17 16.31 -25.59
CA THR A 32 7.27 15.47 -24.41
C THR A 32 5.90 14.81 -24.28
N HIS A 33 5.79 13.57 -24.70
CA HIS A 33 4.67 12.73 -24.33
C HIS A 33 4.73 12.60 -22.82
N SER A 34 4.08 13.49 -22.08
CA SER A 34 3.69 13.22 -20.71
C SER A 34 2.69 12.07 -20.83
N VAL A 35 3.14 10.86 -20.50
CA VAL A 35 2.22 9.76 -20.23
C VAL A 35 1.36 10.28 -19.07
N ALA A 36 0.14 10.69 -19.35
CA ALA A 36 -0.81 11.06 -18.32
C ALA A 36 -0.98 9.81 -17.45
N GLN A 37 -0.61 9.89 -16.19
CA GLN A 37 -0.85 8.80 -15.26
C GLN A 37 -2.36 8.57 -15.27
N GLN A 38 -2.79 7.36 -15.63
CA GLN A 38 -4.19 6.99 -15.67
C GLN A 38 -4.81 7.26 -14.30
N ALA A 39 -5.92 7.97 -14.25
CA ALA A 39 -6.62 8.23 -13.00
C ALA A 39 -7.12 6.90 -12.43
N ILE A 40 -6.95 6.69 -11.13
CA ILE A 40 -7.49 5.49 -10.45
C ILE A 40 -9.01 5.50 -10.64
N ASP A 41 -9.54 4.40 -11.19
CA ASP A 41 -10.97 4.21 -11.29
C ASP A 41 -11.53 3.87 -9.91
N GLU A 42 -12.35 4.75 -9.36
CA GLU A 42 -12.98 4.57 -8.03
C GLU A 42 -14.10 3.53 -8.07
N ASP A 43 -14.72 3.32 -9.22
CA ASP A 43 -15.80 2.36 -9.43
C ASP A 43 -15.29 0.93 -9.55
N ASP A 44 -14.03 0.75 -9.95
CA ASP A 44 -13.40 -0.56 -10.00
C ASP A 44 -13.12 -1.11 -8.60
N THR A 45 -13.49 -2.38 -8.40
CA THR A 45 -13.22 -3.09 -7.14
C THR A 45 -11.92 -3.86 -7.24
N GLY A 46 -10.96 -3.54 -6.37
CA GLY A 46 -9.71 -4.28 -6.27
C GLY A 46 -9.84 -5.55 -5.42
N ALA A 47 -8.82 -6.39 -5.45
CA ALA A 47 -8.76 -7.61 -4.65
C ALA A 47 -7.44 -7.74 -3.89
N TRP A 48 -7.53 -8.14 -2.61
CA TRP A 48 -6.39 -8.39 -1.74
C TRP A 48 -6.37 -9.84 -1.29
N TYR A 49 -5.32 -10.56 -1.63
CA TYR A 49 -5.06 -11.92 -1.21
C TYR A 49 -4.00 -11.90 -0.13
N MET A 50 -4.31 -12.40 1.08
CA MET A 50 -3.48 -12.19 2.24
C MET A 50 -3.27 -13.50 3.02
N TYR A 51 -2.03 -13.74 3.41
CA TYR A 51 -1.67 -14.78 4.36
C TYR A 51 -1.03 -14.14 5.59
N PHE A 52 -1.61 -14.41 6.74
CA PHE A 52 -1.10 -13.96 8.04
C PHE A 52 -0.62 -15.17 8.83
N PHE A 53 0.53 -15.06 9.45
CA PHE A 53 1.04 -16.09 10.32
C PHE A 53 1.42 -15.54 11.68
N SER A 54 1.32 -16.40 12.71
CA SER A 54 1.82 -16.13 14.05
C SER A 54 2.31 -17.41 14.71
N LYS A 55 3.43 -17.31 15.40
CA LYS A 55 4.03 -18.40 16.19
C LYS A 55 4.39 -17.85 17.55
N ARG A 56 3.89 -18.49 18.62
CA ARG A 56 4.41 -18.29 19.97
C ARG A 56 5.44 -19.38 20.27
N PHE A 57 6.58 -19.00 20.83
CA PHE A 57 7.58 -19.98 21.24
C PHE A 57 7.10 -20.71 22.50
N THR A 58 7.43 -22.00 22.59
CA THR A 58 7.04 -22.85 23.71
C THR A 58 7.58 -22.26 25.03
N ASP A 59 6.75 -22.23 26.06
CA ASP A 59 7.07 -21.73 27.38
C ASP A 59 7.68 -20.32 27.44
N SER A 60 7.33 -19.49 26.43
CA SER A 60 7.87 -18.16 26.28
C SER A 60 6.77 -17.11 26.06
N GLN A 61 7.06 -15.87 26.46
CA GLN A 61 6.27 -14.71 26.08
C GLN A 61 6.62 -14.20 24.66
N TRP A 62 7.74 -14.66 24.09
CA TRP A 62 8.21 -14.29 22.77
C TRP A 62 7.57 -15.13 21.67
N GLY A 63 7.56 -14.57 20.49
CA GLY A 63 7.04 -15.22 19.29
C GLY A 63 7.39 -14.44 18.05
N LEU A 64 6.83 -14.87 16.93
CA LEU A 64 6.94 -14.23 15.63
C LEU A 64 5.56 -14.02 15.05
N GLN A 65 5.39 -12.96 14.28
CA GLN A 65 4.23 -12.77 13.41
C GLN A 65 4.65 -12.14 12.11
N GLY A 66 3.82 -12.31 11.08
CA GLY A 66 4.06 -11.66 9.81
C GLY A 66 2.92 -11.88 8.84
N ASP A 67 3.08 -11.33 7.65
CA ASP A 67 2.14 -11.52 6.57
C ASP A 67 2.78 -11.33 5.20
N VAL A 68 2.17 -12.01 4.23
CA VAL A 68 2.35 -11.81 2.81
C VAL A 68 1.03 -11.34 2.24
N GLN A 69 1.03 -10.24 1.50
CA GLN A 69 -0.19 -9.71 0.90
C GLN A 69 0.07 -9.35 -0.55
N TYR A 70 -0.72 -9.94 -1.43
CA TYR A 70 -0.79 -9.60 -2.84
C TYR A 70 -2.08 -8.82 -3.08
N ARG A 71 -1.94 -7.57 -3.45
CA ARG A 71 -3.04 -6.64 -3.65
C ARG A 71 -3.07 -6.19 -5.08
N ASN A 72 -4.26 -6.15 -5.65
CA ASN A 72 -4.48 -5.74 -7.03
C ASN A 72 -5.40 -4.54 -7.08
N TRP A 73 -5.19 -3.69 -8.08
CA TRP A 73 -6.09 -2.59 -8.40
C TRP A 73 -7.44 -3.09 -8.92
N ASP A 74 -7.45 -4.26 -9.54
CA ASP A 74 -8.60 -5.02 -10.03
C ASP A 74 -8.80 -6.33 -9.24
N LEU A 75 -9.54 -7.29 -9.78
CA LEU A 75 -9.75 -8.61 -9.15
C LEU A 75 -8.53 -9.53 -9.27
N GLY A 76 -7.60 -9.27 -10.19
CA GLY A 76 -6.37 -10.06 -10.31
C GLY A 76 -5.61 -9.82 -11.61
N GLY A 77 -4.52 -9.06 -11.57
CA GLY A 77 -3.67 -8.78 -12.72
C GLY A 77 -2.88 -7.50 -12.58
N ASP A 78 -3.52 -6.42 -12.19
CA ASP A 78 -2.87 -5.13 -12.02
C ASP A 78 -2.39 -4.96 -10.56
N LEU A 79 -1.08 -5.03 -10.36
CA LEU A 79 -0.45 -4.99 -9.04
C LEU A 79 -0.66 -3.64 -8.35
N GLU A 80 -1.43 -3.61 -7.26
CA GLU A 80 -1.45 -2.46 -6.34
C GLU A 80 -0.25 -2.49 -5.38
N GLN A 81 -0.08 -3.60 -4.65
CA GLN A 81 1.01 -3.77 -3.70
C GLN A 81 1.32 -5.25 -3.43
N LEU A 82 2.60 -5.58 -3.40
CA LEU A 82 3.11 -6.78 -2.75
C LEU A 82 3.73 -6.37 -1.40
N LEU A 83 3.22 -6.92 -0.29
CA LEU A 83 3.73 -6.67 1.05
C LEU A 83 4.31 -7.95 1.64
N LEU A 84 5.54 -7.84 2.14
CA LEU A 84 6.21 -8.87 2.90
C LEU A 84 6.58 -8.28 4.25
N ARG A 85 5.98 -8.80 5.36
CA ARG A 85 6.23 -8.25 6.70
C ARG A 85 6.47 -9.35 7.70
N GLY A 86 7.37 -9.08 8.64
CA GLY A 86 7.65 -9.96 9.76
C GLY A 86 8.09 -9.19 10.99
N GLY A 87 7.90 -9.76 12.17
CA GLY A 87 8.29 -9.11 13.41
C GLY A 87 8.40 -10.07 14.58
N LEU A 88 9.27 -9.71 15.51
CA LEU A 88 9.40 -10.34 16.81
C LEU A 88 8.29 -9.81 17.73
N THR A 89 7.63 -10.70 18.43
CA THR A 89 6.53 -10.36 19.35
C THR A 89 6.87 -10.70 20.78
N TRP A 90 6.38 -9.88 21.70
CA TRP A 90 6.36 -10.18 23.14
C TRP A 90 4.93 -10.03 23.64
N THR A 91 4.42 -11.07 24.31
CA THR A 91 3.02 -11.12 24.77
C THR A 91 2.99 -11.25 26.29
N THR A 92 2.17 -10.42 26.95
CA THR A 92 1.96 -10.49 28.41
C THR A 92 1.47 -11.88 28.84
N ALA A 93 1.73 -12.28 30.09
CA ALA A 93 1.33 -13.58 30.61
C ALA A 93 -0.18 -13.83 30.52
N ASN A 94 -1.00 -12.79 30.76
CA ASN A 94 -2.47 -12.83 30.63
C ASN A 94 -2.95 -12.74 29.16
N LYS A 95 -2.04 -12.68 28.18
CA LYS A 95 -2.30 -12.57 26.73
C LYS A 95 -3.11 -11.32 26.30
N ALA A 96 -3.28 -10.35 27.19
CA ALA A 96 -4.06 -9.15 26.89
C ALA A 96 -3.32 -8.20 25.95
N VAL A 97 -1.99 -8.10 26.04
CA VAL A 97 -1.18 -7.20 25.22
C VAL A 97 -0.10 -7.98 24.48
N THR A 98 0.05 -7.70 23.18
CA THR A 98 1.19 -8.14 22.38
C THR A 98 1.89 -6.90 21.84
N LEU A 99 3.18 -6.80 22.11
CA LEU A 99 4.07 -5.82 21.51
C LEU A 99 4.82 -6.47 20.35
N THR A 100 5.04 -5.72 19.27
CA THR A 100 5.76 -6.20 18.09
C THR A 100 6.78 -5.17 17.63
N GLN A 101 8.02 -5.61 17.41
CA GLN A 101 9.00 -4.89 16.62
C GLN A 101 9.11 -5.60 15.28
N GLY A 102 8.79 -4.89 14.18
CA GLY A 102 8.74 -5.53 12.88
C GLY A 102 9.40 -4.72 11.77
N TYR A 103 9.61 -5.43 10.66
CA TYR A 103 10.09 -4.89 9.41
C TYR A 103 9.14 -5.31 8.28
N GLY A 104 9.05 -4.47 7.25
CA GLY A 104 8.29 -4.76 6.04
C GLY A 104 8.94 -4.19 4.80
N ASN A 105 8.90 -4.96 3.74
CA ASN A 105 9.18 -4.51 2.38
C ASN A 105 7.88 -4.46 1.60
N ILE A 106 7.66 -3.36 0.90
CA ILE A 106 6.46 -3.13 0.11
C ILE A 106 6.87 -2.70 -1.29
N THR A 107 6.45 -3.46 -2.30
CA THR A 107 6.52 -3.08 -3.69
C THR A 107 5.14 -2.58 -4.10
N SER A 108 5.06 -1.36 -4.63
CA SER A 108 3.81 -0.76 -5.12
C SER A 108 3.89 -0.62 -6.63
N GLY A 109 2.88 -1.11 -7.35
CA GLY A 109 2.70 -0.93 -8.78
C GLY A 109 1.90 0.33 -9.10
N ALA A 110 2.11 0.88 -10.28
CA ALA A 110 1.28 1.94 -10.83
C ALA A 110 -0.08 1.38 -11.25
N PHE A 111 -1.12 2.19 -11.23
CA PHE A 111 -2.43 1.81 -11.74
C PHE A 111 -2.44 1.79 -13.27
N GLY A 112 -3.09 0.79 -13.87
CA GLY A 112 -3.27 0.64 -15.32
C GLY A 112 -2.10 -0.07 -16.01
N ASP A 113 -1.93 0.17 -17.30
CA ASP A 113 -1.02 -0.57 -18.19
C ASP A 113 0.50 -0.37 -17.90
N SER A 114 0.85 0.36 -16.87
CA SER A 114 2.25 0.63 -16.54
C SER A 114 2.82 -0.42 -15.60
N ASP A 115 3.88 -1.11 -16.02
CA ASP A 115 4.64 -2.05 -15.18
C ASP A 115 5.58 -1.36 -14.17
N SER A 116 5.52 -0.03 -14.04
CA SER A 116 6.41 0.70 -13.13
C SER A 116 6.09 0.38 -11.67
N THR A 117 7.14 0.14 -10.90
CA THR A 117 7.04 -0.14 -9.47
C THR A 117 7.89 0.82 -8.64
N SER A 118 7.52 0.97 -7.39
CA SER A 118 8.33 1.66 -6.38
C SER A 118 8.43 0.81 -5.12
N ASN A 119 9.59 0.91 -4.44
CA ASN A 119 9.86 0.14 -3.24
C ASN A 119 9.76 1.02 -1.99
N GLU A 120 9.33 0.39 -0.91
CA GLU A 120 9.29 1.00 0.41
C GLU A 120 9.77 0.03 1.47
N HIS A 121 10.68 0.50 2.32
CA HIS A 121 11.10 -0.18 3.53
C HIS A 121 10.41 0.44 4.75
N ARG A 122 9.95 -0.40 5.67
CA ARG A 122 9.33 0.04 6.93
C ARG A 122 9.93 -0.69 8.11
N ILE A 123 10.21 0.07 9.16
CA ILE A 123 10.35 -0.46 10.51
C ILE A 123 9.08 -0.07 11.25
N TYR A 124 8.51 -0.96 12.06
CA TYR A 124 7.29 -0.63 12.80
C TYR A 124 7.30 -1.18 14.22
N GLN A 125 6.68 -0.41 15.11
CA GLN A 125 6.33 -0.82 16.46
C GLN A 125 4.81 -0.92 16.54
N GLU A 126 4.35 -2.00 17.15
CA GLU A 126 2.92 -2.25 17.30
C GLU A 126 2.59 -2.69 18.72
N ALA A 127 1.49 -2.17 19.25
CA ALA A 127 0.82 -2.71 20.44
C ALA A 127 -0.57 -3.21 20.05
N LEU A 128 -0.83 -4.49 20.27
CA LEU A 128 -2.13 -5.11 20.07
C LEU A 128 -2.74 -5.43 21.45
N ILE A 129 -3.80 -4.72 21.80
CA ILE A 129 -4.51 -4.85 23.09
C ILE A 129 -5.81 -5.60 22.85
N ARG A 130 -6.03 -6.70 23.58
CA ARG A 130 -7.20 -7.56 23.45
C ARG A 130 -8.07 -7.44 24.67
N HIS A 131 -9.39 -7.33 24.47
CA HIS A 131 -10.39 -7.48 25.51
C HIS A 131 -11.69 -8.04 24.96
N GLY A 132 -12.57 -8.51 25.84
CA GLY A 132 -13.90 -8.95 25.49
C GLY A 132 -14.96 -7.93 25.88
N LEU A 133 -16.03 -7.84 25.10
CA LEU A 133 -17.25 -7.17 25.49
C LEU A 133 -18.32 -8.26 25.68
N GLY A 134 -18.64 -8.57 26.93
CA GLY A 134 -19.39 -9.78 27.26
C GLY A 134 -18.61 -11.05 26.89
N GLU A 135 -19.32 -12.16 26.66
CA GLU A 135 -18.70 -13.45 26.38
C GLU A 135 -18.33 -13.63 24.90
N ARG A 136 -19.14 -13.09 24.00
CA ARG A 136 -19.06 -13.33 22.56
C ARG A 136 -18.14 -12.37 21.83
N VAL A 137 -18.26 -11.06 22.07
CA VAL A 137 -17.57 -10.04 21.27
C VAL A 137 -16.11 -9.97 21.68
N LYS A 138 -15.21 -10.16 20.73
CA LYS A 138 -13.77 -10.04 20.92
C LYS A 138 -13.27 -8.78 20.24
N LEU A 139 -12.68 -7.89 21.02
CA LEU A 139 -12.15 -6.61 20.56
C LEU A 139 -10.62 -6.61 20.61
N ARG A 140 -10.02 -5.99 19.61
CA ARG A 140 -8.58 -5.76 19.53
C ARG A 140 -8.31 -4.34 19.09
N HIS A 141 -7.57 -3.59 19.89
CA HIS A 141 -7.03 -2.29 19.52
C HIS A 141 -5.61 -2.47 19.04
N ARG A 142 -5.30 -1.93 17.89
CA ARG A 142 -3.95 -1.90 17.31
C ARG A 142 -3.47 -0.46 17.24
N LEU A 143 -2.38 -0.18 17.93
CA LEU A 143 -1.62 1.05 17.82
C LEU A 143 -0.33 0.70 17.09
N ARG A 144 0.01 1.41 16.02
CA ARG A 144 1.24 1.15 15.25
C ARG A 144 1.88 2.45 14.82
N THR A 145 3.19 2.54 15.01
CA THR A 145 4.04 3.55 14.39
C THR A 145 4.87 2.88 13.30
N GLU A 146 5.04 3.56 12.18
CA GLU A 146 5.80 3.08 11.03
C GLU A 146 6.81 4.15 10.61
N GLN A 147 8.12 3.83 10.66
CA GLN A 147 9.18 4.58 10.01
C GLN A 147 9.27 4.10 8.57
N ARG A 148 9.18 5.02 7.61
CA ARG A 148 8.99 4.71 6.20
C ARG A 148 10.07 5.34 5.35
N TRP A 149 10.73 4.52 4.54
CA TRP A 149 11.67 4.90 3.49
C TRP A 149 11.07 4.50 2.15
N VAL A 150 10.40 5.45 1.52
CA VAL A 150 9.76 5.27 0.21
C VAL A 150 10.71 5.76 -0.86
N GLU A 151 10.90 4.96 -1.91
CA GLU A 151 11.75 5.32 -3.04
C GLU A 151 11.36 6.69 -3.63
N GLY A 152 12.34 7.56 -3.83
CA GLY A 152 12.13 8.91 -4.35
C GLY A 152 11.38 9.87 -3.41
N GLN A 153 11.31 9.56 -2.10
CA GLN A 153 10.71 10.42 -1.09
C GLN A 153 11.62 10.55 0.13
N ASP A 154 11.44 11.64 0.89
CA ASP A 154 12.07 11.81 2.18
C ASP A 154 11.50 10.83 3.22
N PHE A 155 12.31 10.53 4.24
CA PHE A 155 11.88 9.75 5.40
C PHE A 155 10.63 10.36 6.04
N ARG A 156 9.70 9.49 6.46
CA ARG A 156 8.50 9.90 7.20
C ARG A 156 7.99 8.83 8.15
N THR A 157 7.29 9.30 9.16
CA THR A 157 6.63 8.47 10.15
C THR A 157 5.11 8.48 9.93
N ARG A 158 4.47 7.36 10.15
CA ARG A 158 3.02 7.22 10.10
C ARG A 158 2.50 6.55 11.36
N PHE A 159 1.48 7.14 11.95
CA PHE A 159 0.74 6.52 13.05
C PHE A 159 -0.52 5.84 12.50
N ARG A 160 -0.88 4.71 13.12
CA ARG A 160 -2.09 3.95 12.77
C ARG A 160 -2.81 3.53 14.03
N TYR A 161 -4.12 3.71 14.03
CA TYR A 161 -5.00 3.13 15.03
C TYR A 161 -6.05 2.28 14.35
N GLY A 162 -6.22 1.03 14.79
CA GLY A 162 -7.23 0.12 14.31
C GLY A 162 -8.02 -0.51 15.44
N LEU A 163 -9.34 -0.53 15.30
CA LEU A 163 -10.26 -1.29 16.13
C LEU A 163 -10.77 -2.48 15.32
N PHE A 164 -10.56 -3.69 15.84
CA PHE A 164 -11.01 -4.95 15.25
C PHE A 164 -12.02 -5.61 16.18
N MET A 165 -13.06 -6.20 15.60
CA MET A 165 -14.12 -6.87 16.31
C MET A 165 -14.46 -8.20 15.64
N ASP A 166 -14.46 -9.28 16.41
CA ASP A 166 -14.91 -10.59 15.95
C ASP A 166 -16.13 -11.03 16.78
N ILE A 167 -17.17 -11.52 16.10
CA ILE A 167 -18.44 -11.98 16.71
C ILE A 167 -18.73 -13.40 16.24
N PRO A 168 -18.52 -14.42 17.10
CA PRO A 168 -18.91 -15.80 16.77
C PRO A 168 -20.42 -15.91 16.54
N LEU A 169 -20.84 -16.66 15.52
CA LEU A 169 -22.24 -16.83 15.15
C LEU A 169 -22.86 -18.09 15.75
N ASN A 170 -22.22 -19.25 15.56
CA ASN A 170 -22.72 -20.55 15.96
C ASN A 170 -22.08 -21.09 17.26
N ASP A 171 -21.32 -20.25 17.97
CA ASP A 171 -20.67 -20.57 19.23
C ASP A 171 -20.55 -19.31 20.11
N THR A 172 -20.02 -19.43 21.33
CA THR A 172 -19.61 -18.28 22.18
C THR A 172 -18.14 -17.93 22.01
N LYS A 173 -17.33 -18.82 21.42
CA LYS A 173 -15.88 -18.65 21.19
C LYS A 173 -15.55 -19.08 19.77
N ILE A 174 -14.51 -18.48 19.20
CA ILE A 174 -13.96 -18.92 17.91
C ILE A 174 -13.08 -20.15 18.16
N ARG A 175 -13.54 -21.31 17.65
CA ARG A 175 -12.87 -22.60 17.73
C ARG A 175 -13.19 -23.41 16.44
N PRO A 176 -12.55 -24.57 16.19
CA PRO A 176 -12.79 -25.35 14.99
C PRO A 176 -14.27 -25.52 14.66
N GLY A 177 -14.66 -25.15 13.41
CA GLY A 177 -16.05 -25.18 12.92
C GLY A 177 -16.87 -23.90 13.20
N THR A 178 -16.29 -22.90 13.90
CA THR A 178 -17.01 -21.66 14.19
C THR A 178 -17.03 -20.73 12.98
N TRP A 179 -18.23 -20.29 12.60
CA TRP A 179 -18.45 -19.12 11.74
C TRP A 179 -18.50 -17.86 12.59
N TYR A 180 -17.94 -16.75 12.08
CA TYR A 180 -17.94 -15.48 12.80
C TYR A 180 -17.96 -14.28 11.86
N LEU A 181 -18.53 -13.18 12.31
CA LEU A 181 -18.39 -11.90 11.65
C LEU A 181 -17.10 -11.23 12.12
N ALA A 182 -16.38 -10.66 11.19
CA ALA A 182 -15.16 -9.89 11.46
C ALA A 182 -15.33 -8.47 10.91
N PHE A 183 -15.03 -7.47 11.74
CA PHE A 183 -15.07 -6.06 11.38
C PHE A 183 -13.76 -5.40 11.76
N TYR A 184 -13.35 -4.40 11.00
CA TYR A 184 -12.38 -3.42 11.49
C TYR A 184 -12.62 -2.02 10.92
N ASN A 185 -12.21 -1.04 11.72
CA ASN A 185 -11.96 0.31 11.23
C ASN A 185 -10.52 0.69 11.58
N GLU A 186 -9.79 1.23 10.62
CA GLU A 186 -8.40 1.63 10.80
C GLU A 186 -8.12 3.00 10.17
N VAL A 187 -7.59 3.92 10.98
CA VAL A 187 -7.18 5.28 10.59
C VAL A 187 -5.66 5.35 10.49
N PHE A 188 -5.19 6.09 9.50
CA PHE A 188 -3.77 6.30 9.22
C PHE A 188 -3.47 7.79 9.21
N LEU A 189 -2.44 8.21 9.95
CA LEU A 189 -2.04 9.60 10.08
C LEU A 189 -0.54 9.76 9.76
N ASN A 190 -0.23 10.60 8.77
CA ASN A 190 1.15 11.01 8.50
C ASN A 190 1.59 12.04 9.55
N LEU A 191 2.74 11.83 10.18
CA LEU A 191 3.29 12.76 11.15
C LEU A 191 4.09 13.85 10.45
N GLU A 192 4.91 13.51 9.46
CA GLU A 192 5.57 14.46 8.57
C GLU A 192 4.75 14.67 7.29
N LYS A 193 4.65 15.93 6.89
CA LYS A 193 3.89 16.34 5.69
C LYS A 193 4.78 16.51 4.45
N ASN A 194 6.03 16.86 4.63
CA ASN A 194 6.98 17.01 3.53
C ASN A 194 7.52 15.62 3.14
N ILE A 195 7.57 15.33 1.85
CA ILE A 195 8.01 14.05 1.31
C ILE A 195 9.11 14.20 0.25
N GLY A 196 9.78 15.36 0.26
CA GLY A 196 10.87 15.69 -0.66
C GLY A 196 10.39 16.25 -1.99
N ASN A 197 11.32 16.91 -2.70
CA ASN A 197 11.10 17.49 -4.04
C ASN A 197 9.90 18.46 -4.10
N GLY A 198 9.67 19.25 -3.04
CA GLY A 198 8.54 20.18 -2.94
C GLY A 198 7.16 19.53 -2.77
N ARG A 199 7.09 18.20 -2.70
CA ARG A 199 5.82 17.46 -2.55
C ARG A 199 5.39 17.38 -1.08
N ARG A 200 4.07 17.39 -0.87
CA ARG A 200 3.48 17.31 0.47
C ARG A 200 2.32 16.33 0.51
N VAL A 201 2.12 15.71 1.67
CA VAL A 201 0.97 14.86 2.00
C VAL A 201 0.13 15.49 3.10
N LYS A 202 -1.14 15.10 3.19
CA LYS A 202 -2.02 15.51 4.29
C LYS A 202 -1.71 14.69 5.55
N THR A 203 -2.04 15.24 6.73
CA THR A 203 -1.97 14.48 8.01
C THR A 203 -2.87 13.25 7.95
N PHE A 204 -4.13 13.40 7.55
CA PHE A 204 -4.99 12.25 7.26
C PHE A 204 -4.49 11.56 5.98
N ASP A 205 -4.05 10.30 6.11
CA ASP A 205 -3.61 9.48 4.97
C ASP A 205 -4.80 8.70 4.42
N ARG A 206 -5.45 7.90 5.25
CA ARG A 206 -6.63 7.11 4.87
C ARG A 206 -7.40 6.57 6.06
N ASN A 207 -8.64 6.14 5.79
CA ASN A 207 -9.44 5.28 6.65
C ASN A 207 -9.80 3.99 5.90
N ARG A 208 -9.92 2.89 6.63
CA ARG A 208 -10.38 1.59 6.13
C ARG A 208 -11.48 1.08 7.00
N LEU A 209 -12.62 0.76 6.40
CA LEU A 209 -13.75 0.12 7.03
C LEU A 209 -13.97 -1.25 6.36
N TYR A 210 -14.01 -2.31 7.14
CA TYR A 210 -14.07 -3.68 6.67
C TYR A 210 -15.15 -4.47 7.38
N ALA A 211 -15.85 -5.32 6.61
CA ALA A 211 -16.79 -6.31 7.11
C ALA A 211 -16.57 -7.65 6.37
N ALA A 212 -16.58 -8.75 7.12
CA ALA A 212 -16.31 -10.07 6.56
C ALA A 212 -17.05 -11.19 7.30
N LEU A 213 -17.19 -12.31 6.59
CA LEU A 213 -17.50 -13.60 7.16
C LEU A 213 -16.20 -14.40 7.32
N GLY A 214 -16.00 -14.97 8.50
CA GLY A 214 -14.85 -15.82 8.79
C GLY A 214 -15.29 -17.22 9.21
N HIS A 215 -14.42 -18.21 8.98
CA HIS A 215 -14.59 -19.58 9.39
C HIS A 215 -13.29 -20.14 9.98
N ASP A 216 -13.39 -20.77 11.16
CA ASP A 216 -12.27 -21.50 11.76
C ASP A 216 -12.24 -22.93 11.19
N LEU A 217 -11.25 -23.18 10.33
CA LEU A 217 -11.08 -24.46 9.63
C LEU A 217 -10.49 -25.56 10.55
N GLY A 218 -10.12 -25.22 11.79
CA GLY A 218 -9.34 -26.11 12.63
C GLY A 218 -7.86 -26.13 12.23
N ARG A 219 -7.07 -26.96 12.91
CA ARG A 219 -5.62 -27.07 12.68
C ARG A 219 -4.90 -25.72 12.64
N ASN A 220 -5.38 -24.78 13.46
CA ASN A 220 -4.84 -23.42 13.58
C ASN A 220 -5.04 -22.50 12.34
N PHE A 221 -5.94 -22.88 11.42
CA PHE A 221 -6.26 -22.06 10.25
C PHE A 221 -7.62 -21.40 10.37
N ARG A 222 -7.70 -20.14 9.98
CA ARG A 222 -8.96 -19.40 9.79
C ARG A 222 -8.94 -18.73 8.45
N LEU A 223 -10.09 -18.83 7.75
CA LEU A 223 -10.32 -18.15 6.50
C LEU A 223 -11.30 -16.99 6.73
N GLN A 224 -11.04 -15.83 6.12
CA GLN A 224 -11.96 -14.70 6.08
C GLN A 224 -12.12 -14.21 4.64
N GLY A 225 -13.36 -13.90 4.25
CA GLY A 225 -13.69 -13.24 3.00
C GLY A 225 -14.62 -12.08 3.28
N GLY A 226 -14.33 -10.89 2.73
CA GLY A 226 -15.15 -9.72 2.97
C GLY A 226 -14.82 -8.54 2.10
N TYR A 227 -15.48 -7.43 2.38
CA TYR A 227 -15.35 -6.18 1.64
C TYR A 227 -14.76 -5.08 2.52
N MET A 228 -13.84 -4.31 1.97
CA MET A 228 -13.22 -3.16 2.61
C MET A 228 -13.42 -1.92 1.75
N HIS A 229 -13.94 -0.87 2.36
CA HIS A 229 -13.96 0.47 1.78
C HIS A 229 -12.75 1.24 2.30
N GLN A 230 -11.92 1.76 1.39
CA GLN A 230 -10.78 2.61 1.69
C GLN A 230 -11.07 4.03 1.23
N ALA A 231 -11.14 4.96 2.17
CA ALA A 231 -11.26 6.38 1.90
C ALA A 231 -9.91 7.07 2.13
N THR A 232 -9.45 7.85 1.15
CA THR A 232 -8.30 8.74 1.26
C THR A 232 -8.74 10.20 1.15
N SER A 233 -7.82 11.13 1.09
CA SER A 233 -8.18 12.54 0.85
C SER A 233 -8.49 12.88 -0.61
N SER A 234 -8.34 11.93 -1.53
CA SER A 234 -8.44 12.15 -2.98
C SER A 234 -9.12 11.02 -3.74
N VAL A 235 -9.18 9.81 -3.19
CA VAL A 235 -9.70 8.61 -3.87
C VAL A 235 -10.39 7.74 -2.82
N ASP A 236 -11.59 7.26 -3.14
CA ASP A 236 -12.30 6.24 -2.40
C ASP A 236 -12.35 4.96 -3.24
N LYS A 237 -12.04 3.81 -2.65
CA LYS A 237 -11.98 2.55 -3.40
C LYS A 237 -12.50 1.36 -2.60
N GLY A 238 -13.31 0.53 -3.28
CA GLY A 238 -13.73 -0.77 -2.79
C GLY A 238 -12.67 -1.85 -2.98
N GLN A 239 -12.56 -2.79 -2.02
CA GLN A 239 -11.59 -3.88 -2.07
C GLN A 239 -12.22 -5.17 -1.53
N ILE A 240 -12.23 -6.22 -2.34
CA ILE A 240 -12.51 -7.57 -1.83
C ILE A 240 -11.25 -8.05 -1.09
N GLN A 241 -11.41 -8.59 0.10
CA GLN A 241 -10.31 -9.16 0.86
C GLN A 241 -10.55 -10.64 1.12
N LEU A 242 -9.59 -11.47 0.72
CA LEU A 242 -9.53 -12.88 1.10
C LEU A 242 -8.27 -13.11 1.93
N SER A 243 -8.44 -13.60 3.15
CA SER A 243 -7.31 -13.79 4.06
C SER A 243 -7.31 -15.16 4.73
N LEU A 244 -6.14 -15.79 4.74
CA LEU A 244 -5.84 -17.00 5.50
C LEU A 244 -5.00 -16.62 6.71
N HIS A 245 -5.47 -16.97 7.90
CA HIS A 245 -4.76 -16.77 9.16
C HIS A 245 -4.28 -18.12 9.70
N HIS A 246 -2.99 -18.22 9.98
CA HIS A 246 -2.32 -19.41 10.48
C HIS A 246 -1.61 -19.12 11.81
N SER A 247 -1.94 -19.87 12.84
CA SER A 247 -1.29 -19.80 14.17
C SER A 247 -0.64 -21.15 14.47
N PHE A 248 0.68 -21.22 14.67
CA PHE A 248 1.39 -22.48 14.93
C PHE A 248 2.39 -22.36 16.08
#